data_ab6e98076af68a2e7e88b1c67c69b21d
#
_entry.id   ab6e98076af68a2e7e88b1c67c69b21d
#
_cell.length_a   1.000
_cell.length_b   1.000
_cell.length_c   1.000
_cell.angle_alpha   90.00
_cell.angle_beta   90.00
_cell.angle_gamma   90.00
#
_symmetry.space_group_name_H-M   'P 1'
#
loop_
_entity.id
_entity.type
_entity.pdbx_description
1 polymer ?
#
loop_
_entity_poly.entity_id
_entity_poly.type
_entity_poly.pdbx_seq_one_letter_code
_entity_poly.pdbx_strand_id
1 'polypeptide(L)'
;VEPSGEAFNEISLGKDRRPKNPMINSGAITTHSLIPSKEDLSGAEILRRFMSELAGRELQFDDAVYESEVKTAYRNLSIGYMLRTVGILESDPVDIVNGYIRQCAILVTVKDLVRMGSVFTNGGVDPKTGKRLLNRAVVRQVLSVMMSCGVYDAAGDWLTTVGIPAKSGVAGGILGVLPGQVSIAAFSPRLDEHGNSVRGIDILERLSRDMGLHLMEGTPSAQTIVQSHYRTGKDASLSVYVLRGV
;
A
#
# COMPACT_ATOMS: atom_id res chain seq x y z
N VAL A 1 -4.24 -16.07 -6.82
CA VAL A 1 -4.93 -14.81 -7.07
C VAL A 1 -4.49 -14.26 -8.42
N GLU A 2 -5.44 -13.94 -9.26
CA GLU A 2 -5.23 -13.29 -10.56
C GLU A 2 -5.47 -11.77 -10.35
N PRO A 3 -4.42 -10.95 -10.17
CA PRO A 3 -4.59 -9.53 -9.88
C PRO A 3 -5.24 -8.82 -11.06
N SER A 4 -6.44 -8.30 -10.88
CA SER A 4 -7.14 -7.47 -11.87
C SER A 4 -7.70 -6.22 -11.19
N GLY A 5 -7.66 -5.08 -11.88
CA GLY A 5 -8.35 -3.88 -11.44
C GLY A 5 -9.86 -4.09 -11.55
N GLU A 6 -10.56 -3.95 -10.44
CA GLU A 6 -12.01 -4.08 -10.33
C GLU A 6 -12.55 -2.97 -9.44
N ALA A 7 -13.82 -2.58 -9.65
CA ALA A 7 -14.49 -1.62 -8.78
C ALA A 7 -14.42 -2.08 -7.32
N PHE A 8 -14.27 -1.15 -6.38
CA PHE A 8 -14.03 -1.47 -4.97
C PHE A 8 -15.09 -2.37 -4.32
N ASN A 9 -16.29 -2.39 -4.89
CA ASN A 9 -17.44 -3.17 -4.43
C ASN A 9 -17.76 -4.38 -5.33
N GLU A 10 -16.91 -4.70 -6.29
CA GLU A 10 -17.08 -5.84 -7.18
C GLU A 10 -16.92 -7.18 -6.44
N ILE A 11 -17.68 -8.18 -6.86
CA ILE A 11 -17.55 -9.55 -6.38
C ILE A 11 -17.24 -10.41 -7.59
N SER A 12 -15.97 -10.58 -7.90
CA SER A 12 -15.57 -11.43 -9.00
C SER A 12 -14.61 -12.52 -8.53
N LEU A 13 -14.89 -13.74 -8.98
CA LEU A 13 -14.09 -14.93 -8.71
C LEU A 13 -13.47 -15.42 -10.01
N GLY A 14 -12.23 -15.89 -9.92
CA GLY A 14 -11.56 -16.60 -10.99
C GLY A 14 -12.21 -17.97 -11.28
N LYS A 15 -11.76 -18.65 -12.33
CA LYS A 15 -12.19 -20.03 -12.66
C LYS A 15 -11.86 -21.02 -11.53
N ASP A 16 -10.86 -20.73 -10.74
CA ASP A 16 -10.44 -21.45 -9.53
C ASP A 16 -11.25 -21.06 -8.28
N ARG A 17 -12.33 -20.27 -8.44
CA ARG A 17 -13.21 -19.72 -7.40
C ARG A 17 -12.55 -18.75 -6.42
N ARG A 18 -11.29 -18.35 -6.65
CA ARG A 18 -10.59 -17.39 -5.80
C ARG A 18 -10.92 -15.96 -6.20
N PRO A 19 -10.95 -15.01 -5.23
CA PRO A 19 -11.07 -13.61 -5.55
C PRO A 19 -9.94 -13.15 -6.48
N LYS A 20 -10.28 -12.41 -7.52
CA LYS A 20 -9.30 -11.90 -8.48
C LYS A 20 -8.46 -10.79 -7.90
N ASN A 21 -9.09 -9.82 -7.22
CA ASN A 21 -8.40 -8.71 -6.59
C ASN A 21 -8.16 -9.00 -5.09
N PRO A 22 -6.91 -9.17 -4.64
CA PRO A 22 -6.61 -9.47 -3.23
C PRO A 22 -6.74 -8.27 -2.31
N MET A 23 -6.95 -7.06 -2.83
CA MET A 23 -6.93 -5.79 -2.08
C MET A 23 -8.30 -5.14 -1.89
N ILE A 24 -9.37 -5.76 -2.41
CA ILE A 24 -10.75 -5.32 -2.20
C ILE A 24 -11.56 -6.39 -1.46
N ASN A 25 -12.73 -6.01 -1.00
CA ASN A 25 -13.60 -6.76 -0.08
C ASN A 25 -13.46 -8.29 -0.11
N SER A 26 -13.74 -8.96 -1.22
CA SER A 26 -13.68 -10.43 -1.29
C SER A 26 -12.27 -10.97 -1.07
N GLY A 27 -11.27 -10.39 -1.73
CA GLY A 27 -9.88 -10.77 -1.56
C GLY A 27 -9.31 -10.33 -0.21
N ALA A 28 -9.69 -9.16 0.29
CA ALA A 28 -9.24 -8.66 1.59
C ALA A 28 -9.80 -9.50 2.75
N ILE A 29 -11.08 -9.89 2.70
CA ILE A 29 -11.69 -10.85 3.66
C ILE A 29 -10.97 -12.19 3.59
N THR A 30 -10.71 -12.70 2.39
CA THR A 30 -9.94 -13.94 2.21
C THR A 30 -8.53 -13.81 2.78
N THR A 31 -7.85 -12.70 2.53
CA THR A 31 -6.48 -12.46 3.06
C THR A 31 -6.50 -12.38 4.59
N HIS A 32 -7.53 -11.74 5.17
CA HIS A 32 -7.69 -11.69 6.62
C HIS A 32 -7.85 -13.09 7.23
N SER A 33 -8.61 -13.99 6.57
CA SER A 33 -8.81 -15.35 7.06
C SER A 33 -7.53 -16.20 7.11
N LEU A 34 -6.48 -15.79 6.42
CA LEU A 34 -5.17 -16.47 6.42
C LEU A 34 -4.26 -16.02 7.57
N ILE A 35 -4.65 -15.02 8.35
CA ILE A 35 -3.89 -14.60 9.52
C ILE A 35 -4.07 -15.65 10.61
N PRO A 36 -2.97 -16.30 11.07
CA PRO A 36 -3.09 -17.35 12.06
C PRO A 36 -3.56 -16.76 13.40
N SER A 37 -4.76 -17.13 13.84
CA SER A 37 -5.21 -16.82 15.20
C SER A 37 -4.40 -17.65 16.20
N LYS A 38 -4.02 -17.03 17.33
CA LYS A 38 -3.44 -17.71 18.49
C LYS A 38 -4.47 -17.67 19.63
N GLU A 39 -4.38 -18.60 20.58
CA GLU A 39 -5.35 -18.76 21.66
C GLU A 39 -5.71 -17.44 22.36
N ASP A 40 -4.77 -16.49 22.46
CA ASP A 40 -4.97 -15.20 23.16
C ASP A 40 -5.00 -13.98 22.22
N LEU A 41 -4.91 -14.14 20.88
CA LEU A 41 -4.78 -13.02 19.94
C LEU A 41 -5.63 -13.22 18.70
N SER A 42 -6.57 -12.30 18.47
CA SER A 42 -7.32 -12.25 17.21
C SER A 42 -6.43 -11.87 16.01
N GLY A 43 -6.85 -12.26 14.79
CA GLY A 43 -6.16 -11.88 13.56
C GLY A 43 -6.03 -10.36 13.41
N ALA A 44 -7.05 -9.59 13.79
CA ALA A 44 -7.02 -8.13 13.76
C ALA A 44 -5.97 -7.55 14.72
N GLU A 45 -5.82 -8.12 15.92
CA GLU A 45 -4.80 -7.67 16.88
C GLU A 45 -3.38 -8.03 16.42
N ILE A 46 -3.19 -9.19 15.82
CA ILE A 46 -1.91 -9.58 15.21
C ILE A 46 -1.53 -8.57 14.11
N LEU A 47 -2.49 -8.22 13.25
CA LEU A 47 -2.28 -7.23 12.20
C LEU A 47 -1.99 -5.85 12.77
N ARG A 48 -2.75 -5.39 13.78
CA ARG A 48 -2.51 -4.10 14.45
C ARG A 48 -1.08 -3.99 14.99
N ARG A 49 -0.59 -5.04 15.66
CA ARG A 49 0.79 -5.09 16.17
C ARG A 49 1.80 -5.03 15.04
N PHE A 50 1.59 -5.78 13.97
CA PHE A 50 2.46 -5.74 12.80
C PHE A 50 2.47 -4.37 12.12
N MET A 51 1.30 -3.75 11.92
CA MET A 51 1.20 -2.39 11.39
C MET A 51 1.85 -1.35 12.31
N SER A 52 1.75 -1.54 13.65
CA SER A 52 2.42 -0.70 14.64
C SER A 52 3.94 -0.77 14.50
N GLU A 53 4.48 -1.95 14.25
CA GLU A 53 5.91 -2.12 13.98
C GLU A 53 6.34 -1.41 12.70
N LEU A 54 5.56 -1.51 11.62
CA LEU A 54 5.81 -0.78 10.38
C LEU A 54 5.71 0.74 10.54
N ALA A 55 4.74 1.21 11.34
CA ALA A 55 4.56 2.64 11.65
C ALA A 55 5.61 3.18 12.62
N GLY A 56 6.31 2.31 13.36
CA GLY A 56 7.27 2.67 14.40
C GLY A 56 6.63 3.34 15.62
N ARG A 57 5.34 3.12 15.84
CA ARG A 57 4.56 3.50 17.02
C ARG A 57 3.38 2.57 17.22
N GLU A 58 2.85 2.53 18.43
CA GLU A 58 1.62 1.80 18.70
C GLU A 58 0.42 2.46 18.01
N LEU A 59 -0.31 1.67 17.24
CA LEU A 59 -1.57 2.04 16.60
C LEU A 59 -2.74 1.56 17.46
N GLN A 60 -3.87 2.25 17.37
CA GLN A 60 -5.09 1.93 18.11
C GLN A 60 -6.24 1.62 17.16
N PHE A 61 -7.25 0.94 17.65
CA PHE A 61 -8.52 0.79 16.96
C PHE A 61 -9.45 1.97 17.27
N ASP A 62 -10.29 2.32 16.30
CA ASP A 62 -11.46 3.16 16.51
C ASP A 62 -12.68 2.28 16.78
N ASP A 63 -13.09 2.19 18.05
CA ASP A 63 -14.21 1.35 18.45
C ASP A 63 -15.54 1.87 17.90
N ALA A 64 -15.70 3.20 17.76
CA ALA A 64 -16.92 3.79 17.24
C ALA A 64 -17.10 3.48 15.74
N VAL A 65 -16.01 3.56 14.96
CA VAL A 65 -16.01 3.16 13.55
C VAL A 65 -16.29 1.67 13.43
N TYR A 66 -15.61 0.83 14.22
CA TYR A 66 -15.84 -0.62 14.21
C TYR A 66 -17.31 -0.97 14.47
N GLU A 67 -17.92 -0.43 15.52
CA GLU A 67 -19.32 -0.70 15.88
C GLU A 67 -20.29 -0.22 14.79
N SER A 68 -20.01 0.93 14.17
CA SER A 68 -20.81 1.46 13.07
C SER A 68 -20.77 0.56 11.84
N GLU A 69 -19.58 0.12 11.45
CA GLU A 69 -19.35 -0.75 10.30
C GLU A 69 -19.97 -2.14 10.49
N VAL A 70 -19.86 -2.73 11.69
CA VAL A 70 -20.49 -4.03 12.00
C VAL A 70 -22.01 -3.98 11.87
N LYS A 71 -22.66 -2.88 12.30
CA LYS A 71 -24.12 -2.72 12.20
C LYS A 71 -24.62 -2.72 10.75
N THR A 72 -23.78 -2.34 9.81
CA THR A 72 -24.14 -2.21 8.36
C THR A 72 -23.39 -3.19 7.47
N ALA A 73 -22.76 -4.21 8.04
CA ALA A 73 -21.86 -5.15 7.36
C ALA A 73 -22.55 -6.14 6.39
N TYR A 74 -23.81 -5.92 6.02
CA TYR A 74 -24.61 -6.87 5.22
C TYR A 74 -23.91 -7.33 3.95
N ARG A 75 -23.27 -6.40 3.23
CA ARG A 75 -22.53 -6.73 2.00
C ARG A 75 -21.30 -7.59 2.30
N ASN A 76 -20.50 -7.24 3.29
CA ASN A 76 -19.31 -8.00 3.68
C ASN A 76 -19.70 -9.40 4.17
N LEU A 77 -20.80 -9.51 4.93
CA LEU A 77 -21.34 -10.80 5.36
C LEU A 77 -21.80 -11.65 4.16
N SER A 78 -22.51 -11.05 3.20
CA SER A 78 -22.93 -11.75 1.97
C SER A 78 -21.71 -12.29 1.20
N ILE A 79 -20.63 -11.49 1.09
CA ILE A 79 -19.35 -11.92 0.51
C ILE A 79 -18.74 -13.07 1.31
N GLY A 80 -18.71 -12.95 2.63
CA GLY A 80 -18.18 -13.99 3.53
C GLY A 80 -18.91 -15.32 3.36
N TYR A 81 -20.24 -15.31 3.34
CA TYR A 81 -21.05 -16.52 3.10
C TYR A 81 -20.86 -17.09 1.69
N MET A 82 -20.75 -16.24 0.68
CA MET A 82 -20.41 -16.70 -0.68
C MET A 82 -19.04 -17.39 -0.72
N LEU A 83 -18.00 -16.78 -0.11
CA LEU A 83 -16.66 -17.37 -0.05
C LEU A 83 -16.66 -18.70 0.71
N ARG A 84 -17.50 -18.84 1.75
CA ARG A 84 -17.70 -20.10 2.46
C ARG A 84 -18.34 -21.16 1.56
N THR A 85 -19.36 -20.77 0.79
CA THR A 85 -20.09 -21.67 -0.13
C THR A 85 -19.17 -22.24 -1.21
N VAL A 86 -18.23 -21.45 -1.71
CA VAL A 86 -17.28 -21.91 -2.73
C VAL A 86 -16.02 -22.56 -2.15
N GLY A 87 -15.95 -22.73 -0.82
CA GLY A 87 -14.86 -23.45 -0.13
C GLY A 87 -13.57 -22.64 0.04
N ILE A 88 -13.63 -21.31 -0.05
CA ILE A 88 -12.47 -20.43 0.18
C ILE A 88 -12.30 -20.14 1.67
N LEU A 89 -13.39 -19.89 2.41
CA LEU A 89 -13.35 -19.74 3.86
C LEU A 89 -13.66 -21.08 4.53
N GLU A 90 -12.82 -21.48 5.48
CA GLU A 90 -13.00 -22.69 6.29
C GLU A 90 -13.63 -22.38 7.65
N SER A 91 -13.43 -21.19 8.18
CA SER A 91 -13.96 -20.70 9.45
C SER A 91 -15.33 -20.04 9.28
N ASP A 92 -15.99 -19.68 10.40
CA ASP A 92 -17.25 -18.96 10.39
C ASP A 92 -17.12 -17.60 9.67
N PRO A 93 -17.96 -17.34 8.65
CA PRO A 93 -17.91 -16.08 7.91
C PRO A 93 -18.12 -14.84 8.77
N VAL A 94 -18.94 -14.94 9.83
CA VAL A 94 -19.22 -13.82 10.73
C VAL A 94 -17.98 -13.42 11.50
N ASP A 95 -17.24 -14.39 12.03
CA ASP A 95 -15.99 -14.14 12.77
C ASP A 95 -14.92 -13.51 11.86
N ILE A 96 -14.76 -14.06 10.66
CA ILE A 96 -13.79 -13.55 9.68
C ILE A 96 -14.15 -12.12 9.25
N VAL A 97 -15.41 -11.85 8.93
CA VAL A 97 -15.88 -10.52 8.52
C VAL A 97 -15.73 -9.51 9.67
N ASN A 98 -16.08 -9.86 10.88
CA ASN A 98 -15.89 -9.01 12.05
C ASN A 98 -14.41 -8.70 12.28
N GLY A 99 -13.52 -9.68 12.15
CA GLY A 99 -12.08 -9.50 12.22
C GLY A 99 -11.56 -8.56 11.14
N TYR A 100 -12.06 -8.74 9.90
CA TYR A 100 -11.74 -7.85 8.77
C TYR A 100 -12.21 -6.40 9.01
N ILE A 101 -13.42 -6.20 9.51
CA ILE A 101 -13.93 -4.86 9.86
C ILE A 101 -13.10 -4.26 10.99
N ARG A 102 -12.72 -5.07 11.99
CA ARG A 102 -11.86 -4.61 13.09
C ARG A 102 -10.51 -4.10 12.61
N GLN A 103 -9.86 -4.80 11.66
CA GLN A 103 -8.60 -4.31 11.08
C GLN A 103 -8.79 -3.01 10.28
N CYS A 104 -9.93 -2.83 9.59
CA CYS A 104 -10.25 -1.61 8.86
C CYS A 104 -10.44 -0.39 9.79
N ALA A 105 -10.72 -0.62 11.07
CA ALA A 105 -10.85 0.41 12.09
C ALA A 105 -9.51 0.78 12.78
N ILE A 106 -8.36 0.34 12.28
CA ILE A 106 -7.06 0.77 12.79
C ILE A 106 -6.80 2.23 12.41
N LEU A 107 -6.59 3.08 13.41
CA LEU A 107 -6.32 4.50 13.22
C LEU A 107 -4.90 4.75 12.76
N VAL A 108 -4.78 5.41 11.60
CA VAL A 108 -3.50 5.81 11.00
C VAL A 108 -3.53 7.27 10.58
N THR A 109 -2.37 7.89 10.58
CA THR A 109 -2.13 9.21 9.98
C THR A 109 -1.40 9.07 8.65
N VAL A 110 -1.37 10.13 7.85
CA VAL A 110 -0.51 10.17 6.63
C VAL A 110 0.96 9.91 6.96
N LYS A 111 1.43 10.36 8.13
CA LYS A 111 2.80 10.10 8.58
C LYS A 111 3.05 8.62 8.84
N ASP A 112 2.08 7.91 9.40
CA ASP A 112 2.16 6.47 9.59
C ASP A 112 2.20 5.73 8.26
N LEU A 113 1.32 6.11 7.31
CA LEU A 113 1.29 5.52 5.97
C LEU A 113 2.63 5.70 5.24
N VAL A 114 3.19 6.92 5.25
CA VAL A 114 4.51 7.18 4.65
C VAL A 114 5.60 6.36 5.35
N ARG A 115 5.54 6.25 6.67
CA ARG A 115 6.50 5.46 7.44
C ARG A 115 6.43 3.98 7.08
N MET A 116 5.23 3.41 7.00
CA MET A 116 5.01 2.04 6.52
C MET A 116 5.52 1.88 5.07
N GLY A 117 5.15 2.80 4.18
CA GLY A 117 5.59 2.82 2.80
C GLY A 117 7.11 2.89 2.66
N SER A 118 7.82 3.59 3.56
CA SER A 118 9.27 3.67 3.53
C SER A 118 9.97 2.32 3.75
N VAL A 119 9.35 1.41 4.49
CA VAL A 119 9.84 0.03 4.64
C VAL A 119 9.74 -0.71 3.30
N PHE A 120 8.64 -0.55 2.57
CA PHE A 120 8.48 -1.12 1.24
C PHE A 120 9.45 -0.50 0.23
N THR A 121 9.61 0.82 0.24
CA THR A 121 10.59 1.55 -0.58
C THR A 121 12.00 0.99 -0.38
N ASN A 122 12.37 0.68 0.87
CA ASN A 122 13.68 0.16 1.25
C ASN A 122 13.76 -1.39 1.25
N GLY A 123 12.97 -2.05 0.41
CA GLY A 123 13.02 -3.50 0.21
C GLY A 123 12.75 -4.34 1.45
N GLY A 124 11.92 -3.84 2.36
CA GLY A 124 11.49 -4.52 3.58
C GLY A 124 12.36 -4.25 4.82
N VAL A 125 13.29 -3.31 4.72
CA VAL A 125 14.13 -2.86 5.84
C VAL A 125 13.63 -1.51 6.35
N ASP A 126 13.40 -1.40 7.64
CA ASP A 126 13.07 -0.12 8.26
C ASP A 126 14.27 0.86 8.13
N PRO A 127 14.11 1.99 7.41
CA PRO A 127 15.22 2.92 7.18
C PRO A 127 15.71 3.62 8.46
N LYS A 128 14.89 3.64 9.54
CA LYS A 128 15.25 4.26 10.81
C LYS A 128 16.08 3.35 11.70
N THR A 129 15.70 2.07 11.77
CA THR A 129 16.30 1.12 12.72
C THR A 129 17.27 0.15 12.06
N GLY A 130 17.25 0.04 10.73
CA GLY A 130 17.99 -0.98 9.98
C GLY A 130 17.41 -2.39 10.12
N LYS A 131 16.33 -2.57 10.88
CA LYS A 131 15.72 -3.89 11.09
C LYS A 131 14.96 -4.33 9.83
N ARG A 132 15.17 -5.57 9.40
CA ARG A 132 14.34 -6.18 8.36
C ARG A 132 12.99 -6.60 8.94
N LEU A 133 11.93 -5.98 8.45
CA LEU A 133 10.54 -6.25 8.85
C LEU A 133 9.81 -7.14 7.83
N LEU A 134 10.18 -7.05 6.56
CA LEU A 134 9.57 -7.81 5.47
C LEU A 134 10.62 -8.52 4.61
N ASN A 135 10.26 -9.69 4.10
CA ASN A 135 11.06 -10.35 3.09
C ASN A 135 11.02 -9.58 1.76
N ARG A 136 12.17 -9.44 1.10
CA ARG A 136 12.29 -8.71 -0.18
C ARG A 136 11.37 -9.28 -1.27
N ALA A 137 11.20 -10.60 -1.32
CA ALA A 137 10.29 -11.24 -2.28
C ALA A 137 8.83 -10.87 -2.02
N VAL A 138 8.43 -10.78 -0.73
CA VAL A 138 7.08 -10.33 -0.33
C VAL A 138 6.87 -8.87 -0.73
N VAL A 139 7.84 -7.98 -0.47
CA VAL A 139 7.77 -6.57 -0.88
C VAL A 139 7.54 -6.46 -2.39
N ARG A 140 8.35 -7.16 -3.19
CA ARG A 140 8.18 -7.19 -4.65
C ARG A 140 6.78 -7.65 -5.05
N GLN A 141 6.28 -8.73 -4.45
CA GLN A 141 4.95 -9.25 -4.75
C GLN A 141 3.85 -8.25 -4.41
N VAL A 142 3.91 -7.63 -3.23
CA VAL A 142 2.92 -6.63 -2.79
C VAL A 142 2.91 -5.42 -3.72
N LEU A 143 4.08 -4.87 -4.05
CA LEU A 143 4.17 -3.72 -4.95
C LEU A 143 3.68 -4.03 -6.37
N SER A 144 3.93 -5.25 -6.88
CA SER A 144 3.39 -5.71 -8.17
C SER A 144 1.86 -5.77 -8.14
N VAL A 145 1.28 -6.27 -7.04
CA VAL A 145 -0.17 -6.32 -6.85
C VAL A 145 -0.75 -4.92 -6.69
N MET A 146 -0.08 -4.02 -5.94
CA MET A 146 -0.49 -2.62 -5.83
C MET A 146 -0.54 -1.93 -7.20
N MET A 147 0.43 -2.19 -8.08
CA MET A 147 0.44 -1.61 -9.42
C MET A 147 -0.73 -2.09 -10.29
N SER A 148 -1.10 -3.36 -10.18
CA SER A 148 -2.12 -3.96 -11.06
C SER A 148 -3.55 -3.79 -10.57
N CYS A 149 -3.79 -3.58 -9.28
CA CYS A 149 -5.15 -3.52 -8.72
C CYS A 149 -5.30 -2.64 -7.46
N GLY A 150 -4.29 -1.86 -7.09
CA GLY A 150 -4.33 -1.08 -5.85
C GLY A 150 -5.22 0.17 -5.89
N VAL A 151 -5.54 0.67 -7.07
CA VAL A 151 -6.45 1.82 -7.31
C VAL A 151 -7.74 1.42 -8.00
N TYR A 152 -8.21 0.22 -7.71
CA TYR A 152 -9.46 -0.36 -8.20
C TYR A 152 -9.45 -0.53 -9.74
N ASP A 153 -10.58 -0.26 -10.40
CA ASP A 153 -10.75 -0.34 -11.86
C ASP A 153 -9.98 0.74 -12.63
N ALA A 154 -9.50 1.80 -11.95
CA ALA A 154 -8.61 2.81 -12.53
C ALA A 154 -7.12 2.36 -12.65
N ALA A 155 -6.77 1.11 -12.30
CA ALA A 155 -5.37 0.67 -12.24
C ALA A 155 -4.62 0.75 -13.58
N GLY A 156 -5.31 0.56 -14.71
CA GLY A 156 -4.74 0.69 -16.05
C GLY A 156 -4.32 2.13 -16.37
N ASP A 157 -5.23 3.07 -16.17
CA ASP A 157 -4.97 4.50 -16.38
C ASP A 157 -3.93 5.02 -15.39
N TRP A 158 -3.99 4.56 -14.16
CA TRP A 158 -2.98 4.88 -13.13
C TRP A 158 -1.56 4.46 -13.55
N LEU A 159 -1.40 3.26 -14.11
CA LEU A 159 -0.11 2.80 -14.60
C LEU A 159 0.46 3.71 -15.69
N THR A 160 -0.39 4.22 -16.59
CA THR A 160 0.04 5.04 -17.73
C THR A 160 0.26 6.52 -17.36
N THR A 161 -0.46 7.04 -16.36
CA THR A 161 -0.42 8.48 -16.00
C THR A 161 0.47 8.75 -14.79
N VAL A 162 0.49 7.86 -13.82
CA VAL A 162 1.22 8.04 -12.56
C VAL A 162 2.40 7.08 -12.43
N GLY A 163 2.20 5.80 -12.77
CA GLY A 163 3.25 4.79 -12.81
C GLY A 163 3.93 4.49 -11.47
N ILE A 164 3.28 4.80 -10.33
CA ILE A 164 3.77 4.51 -8.98
C ILE A 164 2.88 3.41 -8.37
N PRO A 165 3.42 2.26 -7.91
CA PRO A 165 2.64 1.29 -7.16
C PRO A 165 1.88 1.96 -6.02
N ALA A 166 0.54 1.87 -6.00
CA ALA A 166 -0.25 2.59 -5.02
C ALA A 166 -1.40 1.74 -4.44
N LYS A 167 -1.86 2.11 -3.25
CA LYS A 167 -3.10 1.61 -2.65
C LYS A 167 -3.99 2.77 -2.23
N SER A 168 -5.18 2.78 -2.78
CA SER A 168 -6.24 3.72 -2.45
C SER A 168 -7.23 3.13 -1.44
N GLY A 169 -7.83 3.98 -0.63
CA GLY A 169 -8.86 3.59 0.34
C GLY A 169 -10.03 4.55 0.29
N VAL A 170 -11.24 4.00 0.39
CA VAL A 170 -12.52 4.76 0.36
C VAL A 170 -12.69 5.75 1.51
N ALA A 171 -11.80 5.74 2.50
CA ALA A 171 -11.70 6.81 3.50
C ALA A 171 -11.07 8.10 2.94
N GLY A 172 -10.52 8.06 1.71
CA GLY A 172 -9.85 9.20 1.07
C GLY A 172 -8.33 9.19 1.22
N GLY A 173 -7.76 8.10 1.70
CA GLY A 173 -6.31 7.90 1.77
C GLY A 173 -5.75 7.25 0.52
N ILE A 174 -4.55 7.64 0.11
CA ILE A 174 -3.77 6.96 -0.93
C ILE A 174 -2.31 6.89 -0.50
N LEU A 175 -1.71 5.72 -0.69
CA LEU A 175 -0.28 5.46 -0.44
C LEU A 175 0.37 5.01 -1.74
N GLY A 176 1.34 5.76 -2.23
CA GLY A 176 2.22 5.41 -3.34
C GLY A 176 3.61 5.01 -2.84
N VAL A 177 4.20 3.99 -3.46
CA VAL A 177 5.53 3.49 -3.10
C VAL A 177 6.34 3.24 -4.36
N LEU A 178 7.34 4.08 -4.62
CA LEU A 178 8.28 3.86 -5.71
C LEU A 178 9.53 3.15 -5.15
N PRO A 179 9.81 1.90 -5.55
CA PRO A 179 10.90 1.10 -5.01
C PRO A 179 12.26 1.79 -5.12
N GLY A 180 13.01 1.82 -4.02
CA GLY A 180 14.34 2.42 -3.97
C GLY A 180 14.38 3.94 -4.00
N GLN A 181 13.23 4.62 -4.06
CA GLN A 181 13.18 6.07 -4.22
C GLN A 181 12.33 6.76 -3.15
N VAL A 182 11.01 6.63 -3.20
CA VAL A 182 10.12 7.44 -2.35
C VAL A 182 8.84 6.71 -1.95
N SER A 183 8.32 7.07 -0.79
CA SER A 183 6.97 6.76 -0.33
C SER A 183 6.18 8.06 -0.19
N ILE A 184 4.98 8.10 -0.74
CA ILE A 184 4.11 9.27 -0.77
C ILE A 184 2.75 8.87 -0.23
N ALA A 185 2.18 9.65 0.69
CA ALA A 185 0.80 9.45 1.13
C ALA A 185 0.04 10.77 1.13
N ALA A 186 -1.22 10.70 0.71
CA ALA A 186 -2.15 11.81 0.75
C ALA A 186 -3.45 11.37 1.42
N PHE A 187 -4.14 12.31 2.06
CA PHE A 187 -5.46 12.10 2.62
C PHE A 187 -6.38 13.26 2.25
N SER A 188 -7.42 12.97 1.50
CA SER A 188 -8.49 13.91 1.14
C SER A 188 -9.78 13.14 0.89
N PRO A 189 -10.82 13.30 1.72
CA PRO A 189 -11.98 12.39 1.76
C PRO A 189 -12.96 12.51 0.58
N ARG A 190 -12.84 13.49 -0.33
CA ARG A 190 -13.68 13.53 -1.54
C ARG A 190 -13.16 12.52 -2.55
N LEU A 191 -14.08 11.63 -2.99
CA LEU A 191 -13.77 10.53 -3.88
C LEU A 191 -14.31 10.81 -5.28
N ASP A 192 -13.65 10.23 -6.29
CA ASP A 192 -14.14 10.13 -7.66
C ASP A 192 -15.15 8.96 -7.82
N GLU A 193 -15.59 8.71 -9.03
CA GLU A 193 -16.49 7.61 -9.36
C GLU A 193 -15.92 6.22 -9.15
N HIS A 194 -14.58 6.10 -9.15
CA HIS A 194 -13.85 4.85 -8.88
C HIS A 194 -13.63 4.60 -7.37
N GLY A 195 -13.93 5.57 -6.51
CA GLY A 195 -13.68 5.48 -5.06
C GLY A 195 -12.29 5.94 -4.63
N ASN A 196 -11.55 6.62 -5.49
CA ASN A 196 -10.23 7.16 -5.19
C ASN A 196 -10.32 8.62 -4.74
N SER A 197 -9.36 9.06 -3.92
CA SER A 197 -9.26 10.47 -3.51
C SER A 197 -8.94 11.36 -4.72
N VAL A 198 -9.86 12.26 -5.10
CA VAL A 198 -9.68 13.19 -6.24
C VAL A 198 -8.37 13.97 -6.12
N ARG A 199 -8.18 14.64 -4.98
CA ARG A 199 -6.95 15.43 -4.76
C ARG A 199 -5.71 14.55 -4.57
N GLY A 200 -5.88 13.34 -4.02
CA GLY A 200 -4.79 12.39 -3.87
C GLY A 200 -4.26 11.93 -5.23
N ILE A 201 -5.14 11.66 -6.17
CA ILE A 201 -4.79 11.34 -7.57
C ILE A 201 -4.02 12.52 -8.19
N ASP A 202 -4.58 13.74 -8.17
CA ASP A 202 -3.96 14.95 -8.72
C ASP A 202 -2.54 15.20 -8.15
N ILE A 203 -2.37 14.99 -6.85
CA ILE A 203 -1.07 15.20 -6.19
C ILE A 203 -0.04 14.19 -6.71
N LEU A 204 -0.39 12.88 -6.75
CA LEU A 204 0.54 11.86 -7.18
C LEU A 204 0.85 11.97 -8.67
N GLU A 205 -0.11 12.33 -9.51
CA GLU A 205 0.10 12.58 -10.93
C GLU A 205 1.09 13.72 -11.16
N ARG A 206 0.88 14.87 -10.48
CA ARG A 206 1.80 16.01 -10.58
C ARG A 206 3.20 15.66 -10.09
N LEU A 207 3.32 14.99 -8.94
CA LEU A 207 4.62 14.58 -8.42
C LEU A 207 5.31 13.59 -9.36
N SER A 208 4.57 12.64 -9.92
CA SER A 208 5.13 11.70 -10.91
C SER A 208 5.70 12.43 -12.11
N ARG A 209 4.90 13.30 -12.74
CA ARG A 209 5.30 14.06 -13.91
C ARG A 209 6.42 15.06 -13.63
N ASP A 210 6.29 15.88 -12.57
CA ASP A 210 7.17 17.01 -12.33
C ASP A 210 8.51 16.57 -11.72
N MET A 211 8.57 15.41 -11.08
CA MET A 211 9.78 14.84 -10.46
C MET A 211 10.33 13.60 -11.17
N GLY A 212 9.70 13.15 -12.27
CA GLY A 212 10.13 11.95 -12.99
C GLY A 212 10.02 10.68 -12.16
N LEU A 213 8.90 10.50 -11.41
CA LEU A 213 8.73 9.38 -10.50
C LEU A 213 7.98 8.19 -11.11
N HIS A 214 7.77 8.20 -12.43
CA HIS A 214 7.12 7.10 -13.12
C HIS A 214 8.03 5.86 -13.18
N LEU A 215 7.52 4.67 -12.83
CA LEU A 215 8.31 3.43 -12.77
C LEU A 215 8.99 3.09 -14.11
N MET A 216 8.38 3.46 -15.24
CA MET A 216 8.91 3.23 -16.58
C MET A 216 9.84 4.35 -17.06
N GLU A 217 9.89 5.47 -16.38
CA GLU A 217 10.95 6.44 -16.58
C GLU A 217 12.21 5.90 -15.92
N GLY A 218 13.24 5.62 -16.73
CA GLY A 218 14.53 5.20 -16.17
C GLY A 218 14.97 6.22 -15.12
N THR A 219 15.46 5.74 -13.97
CA THR A 219 16.01 6.63 -12.96
C THR A 219 16.88 7.66 -13.66
N PRO A 220 16.59 8.97 -13.60
CA PRO A 220 17.50 9.96 -14.12
C PRO A 220 18.84 9.60 -13.51
N SER A 221 19.82 9.22 -14.31
CA SER A 221 21.16 8.92 -13.79
C SER A 221 21.46 10.08 -12.87
N ALA A 222 21.66 9.80 -11.57
CA ALA A 222 21.82 10.83 -10.56
C ALA A 222 22.86 11.78 -11.12
N GLN A 223 22.42 12.91 -11.67
CA GLN A 223 23.31 13.89 -12.21
C GLN A 223 23.95 14.46 -10.98
N THR A 224 25.07 13.86 -10.61
CA THR A 224 25.88 14.41 -9.55
C THR A 224 26.12 15.86 -9.91
N ILE A 225 25.68 16.78 -9.05
CA ILE A 225 25.95 18.22 -9.19
C ILE A 225 27.45 18.41 -9.49
N VAL A 226 28.28 17.52 -8.97
CA VAL A 226 29.71 17.44 -9.25
C VAL A 226 29.93 16.63 -10.51
N GLN A 227 30.27 17.31 -11.62
CA GLN A 227 30.62 16.67 -12.90
C GLN A 227 31.97 15.96 -12.80
N SER A 228 32.93 16.56 -12.12
CA SER A 228 34.24 16.00 -11.85
C SER A 228 34.85 16.58 -10.58
N HIS A 229 35.68 15.77 -9.92
CA HIS A 229 36.49 16.20 -8.78
C HIS A 229 37.92 15.74 -9.00
N TYR A 230 38.87 16.64 -8.86
CA TYR A 230 40.29 16.32 -8.92
C TYR A 230 41.08 17.21 -7.96
N ARG A 231 42.26 16.75 -7.60
CA ARG A 231 43.18 17.50 -6.77
C ARG A 231 44.31 18.08 -7.62
N THR A 232 44.69 19.29 -7.32
CA THR A 232 45.78 20.02 -8.02
C THR A 232 46.57 20.86 -7.01
N GLY A 233 47.62 21.51 -7.48
CA GLY A 233 48.53 22.30 -6.66
C GLY A 233 49.77 21.50 -6.20
N LYS A 234 50.77 22.21 -5.66
CA LYS A 234 51.89 21.56 -5.02
C LYS A 234 51.36 20.75 -3.85
N ASP A 235 51.68 19.46 -3.79
CA ASP A 235 51.26 18.48 -2.77
C ASP A 235 49.74 18.17 -2.78
N ALA A 236 49.05 18.31 -3.90
CA ALA A 236 47.59 18.05 -4.02
C ALA A 236 46.74 18.81 -2.98
N SER A 237 47.16 20.02 -2.63
CA SER A 237 46.55 20.83 -1.58
C SER A 237 45.22 21.46 -1.96
N LEU A 238 44.90 21.56 -3.26
CA LEU A 238 43.67 22.12 -3.79
C LEU A 238 42.72 21.05 -4.29
N SER A 239 41.49 21.03 -3.77
CA SER A 239 40.40 20.20 -4.29
C SER A 239 39.53 21.04 -5.22
N VAL A 240 39.42 20.63 -6.48
CA VAL A 240 38.59 21.30 -7.49
C VAL A 240 37.34 20.45 -7.75
N TYR A 241 36.18 21.03 -7.61
CA TYR A 241 34.89 20.44 -7.95
C TYR A 241 34.33 21.18 -9.18
N VAL A 242 34.18 20.47 -10.28
CA VAL A 242 33.49 21.01 -11.46
C VAL A 242 32.01 20.68 -11.30
N LEU A 243 31.19 21.72 -11.21
CA LEU A 243 29.75 21.57 -11.11
C LEU A 243 29.14 21.57 -12.51
N ARG A 244 28.09 20.77 -12.71
CA ARG A 244 27.25 20.91 -13.90
C ARG A 244 26.52 22.25 -13.83
N GLY A 245 26.57 23.00 -14.88
CA GLY A 245 25.69 24.15 -15.06
C GLY A 245 24.24 23.68 -15.11
N VAL A 246 23.37 24.39 -14.41
CA VAL A 246 21.92 24.23 -14.46
C VAL A 246 21.40 24.84 -15.75
#